data_eb19fc9a84fac356522086cbc7e2a618
#
_entry.id   eb19fc9a84fac356522086cbc7e2a618
#
_cell.length_a   1.000
_cell.length_b   1.000
_cell.length_c   1.000
_cell.angle_alpha   90.00
_cell.angle_beta   90.00
_cell.angle_gamma   90.00
#
_symmetry.space_group_name_H-M   'P 1'
#
loop_
_entity.id
_entity.type
_entity.pdbx_description
1 polymer ?
#
loop_
_entity_poly.entity_id
_entity_poly.type
_entity_poly.pdbx_seq_one_letter_code
_entity_poly.pdbx_strand_id
1 'polypeptide(L)'
;MTEFISTCSMPLAIVFLIAGFFLLVKGADVFVEGSSSIAKRFHVPAIIIGLTIVAMGTSLPETAVSVVAAIQHKNTLAISNVVGSNIFNMMVVIGFCAIMTPVAVQKATLKRDFPYSVFAALLLLVLGGVGMKLGRFDSAVFLVFFAIFIGTMIRMALKAGKEGGQPQSEEIEAAEAQKVMSMPKSLLFLVVGVAGIVIGGDVVVDSASNIALKIGMSQTLVGLTIVSIGTSLPELVTSVVAARKNEVDMALGNAIGSNIFNILFVLGLAGVISPMPFLMENIIDIMILIVLSLLIWGFAWTKEKISRKEGIVMLVLYVVYVIYICMR
;
A
#
# COMPACT_ATOMS: atom_id res chain seq x y z
N MET A 1 22.61 6.09 9.02
CA MET A 1 22.04 7.30 8.36
C MET A 1 20.86 7.81 9.16
N THR A 2 19.91 6.95 9.54
CA THR A 2 18.73 7.27 10.37
C THR A 2 19.09 7.96 11.69
N GLU A 3 20.06 7.42 12.45
CA GLU A 3 20.53 8.01 13.72
C GLU A 3 21.13 9.42 13.57
N PHE A 4 21.83 9.68 12.47
CA PHE A 4 22.36 11.00 12.16
C PHE A 4 21.24 11.99 11.80
N ILE A 5 20.27 11.57 11.01
CA ILE A 5 19.13 12.43 10.60
C ILE A 5 18.26 12.78 11.81
N SER A 6 18.01 11.81 12.71
CA SER A 6 17.18 12.03 13.91
C SER A 6 17.79 13.00 14.92
N THR A 7 19.10 13.26 14.86
CA THR A 7 19.83 14.14 15.79
C THR A 7 20.38 15.43 15.18
N CYS A 8 20.40 15.54 13.85
CA CYS A 8 20.98 16.65 13.13
C CYS A 8 20.28 18.02 13.41
N SER A 9 20.92 19.14 13.05
CA SER A 9 20.32 20.48 13.21
C SER A 9 19.04 20.66 12.39
N MET A 10 18.14 21.55 12.80
CA MET A 10 16.86 21.79 12.13
C MET A 10 17.01 22.19 10.64
N PRO A 11 17.94 23.11 10.25
CA PRO A 11 18.15 23.40 8.83
C PRO A 11 18.58 22.15 8.03
N LEU A 12 19.43 21.30 8.61
CA LEU A 12 19.89 20.09 7.95
C LEU A 12 18.77 19.05 7.85
N ALA A 13 17.90 18.94 8.86
CA ALA A 13 16.70 18.11 8.80
C ALA A 13 15.75 18.53 7.67
N ILE A 14 15.58 19.84 7.43
CA ILE A 14 14.80 20.37 6.31
C ILE A 14 15.42 19.98 4.96
N VAL A 15 16.75 20.06 4.84
CA VAL A 15 17.46 19.64 3.62
C VAL A 15 17.26 18.15 3.37
N PHE A 16 17.39 17.30 4.40
CA PHE A 16 17.11 15.86 4.28
C PHE A 16 15.65 15.57 3.96
N LEU A 17 14.71 16.30 4.53
CA LEU A 17 13.28 16.17 4.21
C LEU A 17 13.02 16.41 2.72
N ILE A 18 13.56 17.48 2.16
CA ILE A 18 13.42 17.82 0.74
C ILE A 18 14.11 16.76 -0.13
N ALA A 19 15.33 16.36 0.22
CA ALA A 19 16.07 15.31 -0.48
C ALA A 19 15.35 13.95 -0.43
N GLY A 20 14.78 13.60 0.72
CA GLY A 20 13.98 12.40 0.92
C GLY A 20 12.72 12.38 0.04
N PHE A 21 11.97 13.47 0.01
CA PHE A 21 10.83 13.61 -0.90
C PHE A 21 11.22 13.52 -2.37
N PHE A 22 12.33 14.14 -2.75
CA PHE A 22 12.84 14.04 -4.12
C PHE A 22 13.18 12.59 -4.48
N LEU A 23 13.88 11.89 -3.59
CA LEU A 23 14.26 10.49 -3.79
C LEU A 23 13.03 9.58 -3.85
N LEU A 24 12.06 9.79 -2.95
CA LEU A 24 10.80 9.05 -2.90
C LEU A 24 9.99 9.21 -4.20
N VAL A 25 9.82 10.46 -4.66
CA VAL A 25 9.06 10.74 -5.90
C VAL A 25 9.79 10.21 -7.13
N LYS A 26 11.11 10.37 -7.22
CA LYS A 26 11.91 9.83 -8.33
C LYS A 26 12.00 8.31 -8.30
N GLY A 27 12.11 7.72 -7.12
CA GLY A 27 12.01 6.27 -6.93
C GLY A 27 10.69 5.72 -7.43
N ALA A 28 9.57 6.36 -7.04
CA ALA A 28 8.24 5.99 -7.50
C ALA A 28 8.08 6.14 -9.04
N ASP A 29 8.63 7.22 -9.61
CA ASP A 29 8.59 7.49 -11.05
C ASP A 29 9.27 6.36 -11.86
N VAL A 30 10.48 5.97 -11.43
CA VAL A 30 11.26 4.88 -12.02
C VAL A 30 10.57 3.53 -11.80
N PHE A 31 10.03 3.30 -10.61
CA PHE A 31 9.35 2.05 -10.24
C PHE A 31 8.08 1.82 -11.07
N VAL A 32 7.24 2.84 -11.19
CA VAL A 32 6.01 2.78 -12.00
C VAL A 32 6.35 2.55 -13.48
N GLU A 33 7.40 3.21 -13.99
CA GLU A 33 7.84 3.04 -15.38
C GLU A 33 8.34 1.61 -15.65
N GLY A 34 9.13 1.04 -14.73
CA GLY A 34 9.58 -0.36 -14.80
C GLY A 34 8.41 -1.34 -14.75
N SER A 35 7.48 -1.12 -13.80
CA SER A 35 6.28 -1.93 -13.61
C SER A 35 5.35 -1.90 -14.83
N SER A 36 5.08 -0.71 -15.38
CA SER A 36 4.25 -0.53 -16.58
C SER A 36 4.89 -1.18 -17.81
N SER A 37 6.22 -1.09 -17.95
CA SER A 37 6.94 -1.74 -19.04
C SER A 37 6.84 -3.28 -18.97
N ILE A 38 6.89 -3.85 -17.76
CA ILE A 38 6.68 -5.29 -17.56
C ILE A 38 5.24 -5.68 -17.90
N ALA A 39 4.25 -4.90 -17.43
CA ALA A 39 2.84 -5.12 -17.75
C ALA A 39 2.60 -5.21 -19.25
N LYS A 40 3.09 -4.20 -20.00
CA LYS A 40 2.97 -4.13 -21.46
C LYS A 40 3.69 -5.28 -22.16
N ARG A 41 4.92 -5.59 -21.74
CA ARG A 41 5.74 -6.65 -22.34
C ARG A 41 5.11 -8.03 -22.27
N PHE A 42 4.46 -8.34 -21.14
CA PHE A 42 3.80 -9.64 -20.93
C PHE A 42 2.30 -9.62 -21.20
N HIS A 43 1.77 -8.50 -21.72
CA HIS A 43 0.33 -8.30 -21.96
C HIS A 43 -0.51 -8.57 -20.69
N VAL A 44 0.06 -8.23 -19.53
CA VAL A 44 -0.61 -8.38 -18.23
C VAL A 44 -1.33 -7.08 -17.89
N PRO A 45 -2.62 -7.13 -17.50
CA PRO A 45 -3.33 -5.94 -17.05
C PRO A 45 -2.59 -5.20 -15.92
N ALA A 46 -2.50 -3.87 -16.04
CA ALA A 46 -1.78 -3.03 -15.07
C ALA A 46 -2.30 -3.19 -13.62
N ILE A 47 -3.58 -3.51 -13.45
CA ILE A 47 -4.17 -3.81 -12.14
C ILE A 47 -3.51 -5.02 -11.46
N ILE A 48 -3.15 -6.08 -12.20
CA ILE A 48 -2.50 -7.27 -11.63
C ILE A 48 -1.09 -6.93 -11.15
N ILE A 49 -0.35 -6.11 -11.92
CA ILE A 49 0.97 -5.63 -11.51
C ILE A 49 0.85 -4.75 -10.26
N GLY A 50 -0.17 -3.89 -10.22
CA GLY A 50 -0.50 -3.08 -9.04
C GLY A 50 -0.78 -3.93 -7.81
N LEU A 51 -1.67 -4.92 -7.93
CA LEU A 51 -2.06 -5.86 -6.85
C LEU A 51 -0.91 -6.75 -6.36
N THR A 52 0.18 -6.87 -7.10
CA THR A 52 1.28 -7.80 -6.79
C THR A 52 2.62 -7.06 -6.64
N ILE A 53 3.34 -6.84 -7.72
CA ILE A 53 4.71 -6.30 -7.70
C ILE A 53 4.76 -4.93 -7.03
N VAL A 54 3.82 -4.03 -7.38
CA VAL A 54 3.81 -2.67 -6.84
C VAL A 54 3.43 -2.69 -5.37
N ALA A 55 2.34 -3.37 -5.00
CA ALA A 55 1.90 -3.49 -3.63
C ALA A 55 2.95 -4.13 -2.72
N MET A 56 3.56 -5.24 -3.16
CA MET A 56 4.63 -5.90 -2.38
C MET A 56 5.87 -5.00 -2.22
N GLY A 57 6.23 -4.25 -3.27
CA GLY A 57 7.40 -3.36 -3.24
C GLY A 57 7.22 -2.16 -2.31
N THR A 58 6.04 -1.54 -2.32
CA THR A 58 5.74 -0.37 -1.47
C THR A 58 5.52 -0.76 -0.01
N SER A 59 4.95 -1.94 0.27
CA SER A 59 4.70 -2.44 1.64
C SER A 59 5.92 -3.15 2.28
N LEU A 60 7.13 -2.98 1.75
CA LEU A 60 8.35 -3.46 2.40
C LEU A 60 8.62 -2.78 3.76
N PRO A 61 8.42 -1.46 3.93
CA PRO A 61 8.56 -0.81 5.23
C PRO A 61 7.61 -1.38 6.28
N GLU A 62 6.33 -1.57 5.95
CA GLU A 62 5.35 -2.18 6.85
C GLU A 62 5.78 -3.59 7.27
N THR A 63 6.31 -4.36 6.30
CA THR A 63 6.84 -5.70 6.58
C THR A 63 8.00 -5.63 7.56
N ALA A 64 8.95 -4.75 7.33
CA ALA A 64 10.13 -4.58 8.18
C ALA A 64 9.73 -4.17 9.61
N VAL A 65 8.87 -3.15 9.75
CA VAL A 65 8.37 -2.68 11.07
C VAL A 65 7.65 -3.80 11.82
N SER A 66 6.74 -4.52 11.15
CA SER A 66 5.93 -5.56 11.79
C SER A 66 6.76 -6.80 12.17
N VAL A 67 7.71 -7.20 11.32
CA VAL A 67 8.61 -8.32 11.61
C VAL A 67 9.57 -7.99 12.75
N VAL A 68 10.16 -6.78 12.74
CA VAL A 68 11.04 -6.32 13.84
C VAL A 68 10.25 -6.23 15.15
N ALA A 69 9.03 -5.70 15.13
CA ALA A 69 8.15 -5.67 16.30
C ALA A 69 7.85 -7.08 16.83
N ALA A 70 7.61 -8.06 15.95
CA ALA A 70 7.39 -9.45 16.31
C ALA A 70 8.64 -10.09 16.95
N ILE A 71 9.83 -9.85 16.40
CA ILE A 71 11.11 -10.33 16.96
C ILE A 71 11.38 -9.72 18.35
N GLN A 72 11.04 -8.43 18.53
CA GLN A 72 11.20 -7.72 19.79
C GLN A 72 10.07 -7.98 20.79
N HIS A 73 9.12 -8.84 20.49
CA HIS A 73 7.91 -9.11 21.31
C HIS A 73 7.04 -7.86 21.60
N LYS A 74 7.11 -6.85 20.72
CA LYS A 74 6.24 -5.64 20.72
C LYS A 74 5.05 -5.82 19.78
N ASN A 75 4.37 -6.92 19.91
CA ASN A 75 3.45 -7.48 18.91
C ASN A 75 2.19 -6.65 18.66
N THR A 76 1.75 -5.85 19.64
CA THR A 76 0.60 -4.93 19.47
C THR A 76 0.83 -3.88 18.40
N LEU A 77 2.09 -3.46 18.21
CA LEU A 77 2.45 -2.48 17.18
C LEU A 77 2.23 -3.03 15.76
N ALA A 78 2.46 -4.33 15.53
CA ALA A 78 2.31 -4.92 14.20
C ALA A 78 0.86 -4.88 13.70
N ILE A 79 -0.12 -5.21 14.56
CA ILE A 79 -1.54 -5.17 14.20
C ILE A 79 -1.98 -3.73 13.94
N SER A 80 -1.65 -2.80 14.84
CA SER A 80 -2.02 -1.38 14.69
C SER A 80 -1.40 -0.75 13.46
N ASN A 81 -0.12 -1.06 13.17
CA ASN A 81 0.56 -0.61 11.94
C ASN A 81 -0.19 -1.08 10.69
N VAL A 82 -0.47 -2.38 10.58
CA VAL A 82 -1.15 -2.96 9.41
C VAL A 82 -2.57 -2.42 9.23
N VAL A 83 -3.36 -2.34 10.30
CA VAL A 83 -4.74 -1.83 10.21
C VAL A 83 -4.76 -0.35 9.88
N GLY A 84 -3.88 0.45 10.48
CA GLY A 84 -3.72 1.88 10.20
C GLY A 84 -3.30 2.14 8.76
N SER A 85 -2.29 1.43 8.24
CA SER A 85 -1.85 1.49 6.84
C SER A 85 -2.99 1.11 5.88
N ASN A 86 -3.79 0.10 6.22
CA ASN A 86 -4.90 -0.33 5.38
C ASN A 86 -6.02 0.73 5.31
N ILE A 87 -6.35 1.38 6.42
CA ILE A 87 -7.30 2.51 6.43
C ILE A 87 -6.73 3.68 5.62
N PHE A 88 -5.43 3.99 5.79
CA PHE A 88 -4.76 5.02 5.02
C PHE A 88 -4.80 4.73 3.52
N ASN A 89 -4.47 3.53 3.10
CA ASN A 89 -4.49 3.12 1.70
C ASN A 89 -5.88 3.26 1.09
N MET A 90 -6.91 2.79 1.78
CA MET A 90 -8.28 2.90 1.28
C MET A 90 -8.75 4.36 1.23
N MET A 91 -8.54 5.15 2.27
CA MET A 91 -9.11 6.48 2.39
C MET A 91 -8.24 7.57 1.75
N VAL A 92 -6.93 7.53 2.00
CA VAL A 92 -6.03 8.59 1.57
C VAL A 92 -5.45 8.30 0.20
N VAL A 93 -4.89 7.12 -0.02
CA VAL A 93 -4.25 6.80 -1.31
C VAL A 93 -5.28 6.83 -2.45
N ILE A 94 -6.37 6.07 -2.33
CA ILE A 94 -7.43 6.06 -3.36
C ILE A 94 -8.13 7.42 -3.44
N GLY A 95 -8.39 8.07 -2.30
CA GLY A 95 -9.01 9.39 -2.23
C GLY A 95 -8.21 10.46 -2.97
N PHE A 96 -6.89 10.54 -2.75
CA PHE A 96 -6.00 11.46 -3.48
C PHE A 96 -5.97 11.16 -4.97
N CYS A 97 -5.82 9.89 -5.35
CA CYS A 97 -5.87 9.50 -6.76
C CYS A 97 -7.18 9.93 -7.41
N ALA A 98 -8.32 9.72 -6.75
CA ALA A 98 -9.64 10.08 -7.25
C ALA A 98 -9.85 11.60 -7.40
N ILE A 99 -9.27 12.41 -6.52
CA ILE A 99 -9.29 13.88 -6.61
C ILE A 99 -8.49 14.35 -7.82
N MET A 100 -7.32 13.78 -8.05
CA MET A 100 -6.48 14.14 -9.18
C MET A 100 -7.10 13.70 -10.51
N THR A 101 -7.44 12.43 -10.60
CA THR A 101 -8.03 11.80 -11.78
C THR A 101 -9.12 10.82 -11.32
N PRO A 102 -10.37 10.97 -11.76
CA PRO A 102 -11.42 10.00 -11.42
C PRO A 102 -10.94 8.58 -11.71
N VAL A 103 -11.01 7.71 -10.69
CA VAL A 103 -10.48 6.34 -10.77
C VAL A 103 -11.54 5.45 -11.41
N ALA A 104 -11.36 5.08 -12.66
CA ALA A 104 -12.17 4.06 -13.30
C ALA A 104 -11.92 2.70 -12.61
N VAL A 105 -12.97 1.91 -12.41
CA VAL A 105 -12.89 0.63 -11.72
C VAL A 105 -13.43 -0.48 -12.62
N GLN A 106 -12.56 -1.42 -12.95
CA GLN A 106 -12.94 -2.55 -13.79
C GLN A 106 -13.93 -3.48 -13.06
N LYS A 107 -14.85 -4.11 -13.82
CA LYS A 107 -15.82 -5.09 -13.27
C LYS A 107 -15.13 -6.27 -12.56
N ALA A 108 -13.96 -6.66 -13.03
CA ALA A 108 -13.17 -7.71 -12.39
C ALA A 108 -12.74 -7.29 -10.98
N THR A 109 -12.25 -6.05 -10.81
CA THR A 109 -11.85 -5.47 -9.53
C THR A 109 -13.04 -5.36 -8.57
N LEU A 110 -14.21 -4.91 -9.06
CA LEU A 110 -15.43 -4.84 -8.26
C LEU A 110 -15.89 -6.21 -7.74
N LYS A 111 -15.75 -7.26 -8.56
CA LYS A 111 -16.27 -8.60 -8.23
C LYS A 111 -15.26 -9.52 -7.56
N ARG A 112 -13.98 -9.18 -7.59
CA ARG A 112 -12.90 -10.03 -7.07
C ARG A 112 -12.02 -9.31 -6.05
N ASP A 113 -11.41 -8.17 -6.42
CA ASP A 113 -10.33 -7.59 -5.63
C ASP A 113 -10.86 -6.88 -4.38
N PHE A 114 -11.91 -6.07 -4.51
CA PHE A 114 -12.60 -5.48 -3.35
C PHE A 114 -13.16 -6.53 -2.41
N PRO A 115 -13.94 -7.54 -2.88
CA PRO A 115 -14.41 -8.63 -2.01
C PRO A 115 -13.28 -9.38 -1.32
N TYR A 116 -12.15 -9.61 -2.00
CA TYR A 116 -11.02 -10.31 -1.40
C TYR A 116 -10.34 -9.48 -0.32
N SER A 117 -10.21 -8.17 -0.50
CA SER A 117 -9.68 -7.25 0.51
C SER A 117 -10.58 -7.19 1.75
N VAL A 118 -11.91 -7.10 1.55
CA VAL A 118 -12.90 -7.15 2.65
C VAL A 118 -12.86 -8.52 3.35
N PHE A 119 -12.76 -9.62 2.59
CA PHE A 119 -12.60 -10.96 3.15
C PHE A 119 -11.36 -11.08 4.01
N ALA A 120 -10.22 -10.54 3.60
CA ALA A 120 -8.99 -10.54 4.40
C ALA A 120 -9.19 -9.79 5.73
N ALA A 121 -9.86 -8.64 5.71
CA ALA A 121 -10.19 -7.88 6.93
C ALA A 121 -11.18 -8.63 7.85
N LEU A 122 -12.19 -9.27 7.29
CA LEU A 122 -13.11 -10.14 8.04
C LEU A 122 -12.39 -11.35 8.64
N LEU A 123 -11.50 -11.97 7.89
CA LEU A 123 -10.69 -13.09 8.37
C LEU A 123 -9.81 -12.66 9.55
N LEU A 124 -9.19 -11.46 9.48
CA LEU A 124 -8.43 -10.87 10.60
C LEU A 124 -9.32 -10.64 11.82
N LEU A 125 -10.52 -10.08 11.62
CA LEU A 125 -11.47 -9.84 12.71
C LEU A 125 -11.89 -11.13 13.40
N VAL A 126 -12.21 -12.16 12.62
CA VAL A 126 -12.68 -13.46 13.17
C VAL A 126 -11.53 -14.19 13.87
N LEU A 127 -10.39 -14.40 13.21
CA LEU A 127 -9.30 -15.19 13.78
C LEU A 127 -8.63 -14.46 14.96
N GLY A 128 -8.46 -13.13 14.87
CA GLY A 128 -7.89 -12.34 15.95
C GLY A 128 -8.87 -12.14 17.13
N GLY A 129 -10.16 -11.98 16.83
CA GLY A 129 -11.21 -11.78 17.84
C GLY A 129 -11.53 -13.04 18.65
N VAL A 130 -11.42 -14.23 18.05
CA VAL A 130 -11.58 -15.49 18.78
C VAL A 130 -10.38 -15.71 19.70
N GLY A 131 -10.62 -15.65 21.01
CA GLY A 131 -9.57 -15.80 22.03
C GLY A 131 -8.68 -14.58 22.23
N MET A 132 -9.00 -13.43 21.62
CA MET A 132 -8.26 -12.16 21.73
C MET A 132 -6.75 -12.33 21.51
N LYS A 133 -6.39 -13.13 20.50
CA LYS A 133 -5.02 -13.45 20.16
C LYS A 133 -4.92 -13.96 18.73
N LEU A 134 -3.99 -13.41 17.98
CA LEU A 134 -3.60 -13.96 16.69
C LEU A 134 -2.46 -14.96 16.90
N GLY A 135 -2.79 -16.25 16.86
CA GLY A 135 -1.84 -17.34 17.11
C GLY A 135 -1.04 -17.70 15.86
N ARG A 136 -0.06 -18.62 16.02
CA ARG A 136 0.74 -19.13 14.90
C ARG A 136 -0.11 -19.87 13.86
N PHE A 137 -1.15 -20.60 14.32
CA PHE A 137 -2.05 -21.31 13.41
C PHE A 137 -2.86 -20.32 12.57
N ASP A 138 -3.45 -19.29 13.19
CA ASP A 138 -4.21 -18.25 12.50
C ASP A 138 -3.36 -17.52 11.47
N SER A 139 -2.12 -17.24 11.85
CA SER A 139 -1.13 -16.61 11.00
C SER A 139 -0.69 -17.50 9.83
N ALA A 140 -0.58 -18.81 10.04
CA ALA A 140 -0.34 -19.76 8.96
C ALA A 140 -1.52 -19.82 7.97
N VAL A 141 -2.77 -19.72 8.48
CA VAL A 141 -3.98 -19.61 7.63
C VAL A 141 -3.90 -18.37 6.74
N PHE A 142 -3.45 -17.21 7.26
CA PHE A 142 -3.25 -16.01 6.45
C PHE A 142 -2.25 -16.25 5.32
N LEU A 143 -1.11 -16.87 5.60
CA LEU A 143 -0.11 -17.18 4.57
C LEU A 143 -0.64 -18.14 3.49
N VAL A 144 -1.50 -19.09 3.86
CA VAL A 144 -2.16 -19.97 2.88
C VAL A 144 -3.09 -19.17 1.97
N PHE A 145 -3.93 -18.28 2.53
CA PHE A 145 -4.79 -17.42 1.71
C PHE A 145 -3.97 -16.45 0.85
N PHE A 146 -2.84 -15.95 1.36
CA PHE A 146 -1.93 -15.16 0.55
C PHE A 146 -1.35 -15.95 -0.64
N ALA A 147 -0.92 -17.18 -0.41
CA ALA A 147 -0.43 -18.05 -1.48
C ALA A 147 -1.52 -18.34 -2.54
N ILE A 148 -2.77 -18.54 -2.11
CA ILE A 148 -3.92 -18.69 -3.01
C ILE A 148 -4.14 -17.41 -3.82
N PHE A 149 -4.07 -16.24 -3.19
CA PHE A 149 -4.19 -14.95 -3.85
C PHE A 149 -3.13 -14.77 -4.94
N ILE A 150 -1.86 -14.95 -4.58
CA ILE A 150 -0.74 -14.84 -5.54
C ILE A 150 -0.87 -15.88 -6.67
N GLY A 151 -1.22 -17.12 -6.34
CA GLY A 151 -1.46 -18.17 -7.33
C GLY A 151 -2.58 -17.80 -8.32
N THR A 152 -3.63 -17.13 -7.84
CA THR A 152 -4.72 -16.62 -8.67
C THR A 152 -4.24 -15.49 -9.58
N MET A 153 -3.46 -14.54 -9.05
CA MET A 153 -2.88 -13.44 -9.83
C MET A 153 -1.93 -13.96 -10.92
N ILE A 154 -1.07 -14.93 -10.60
CA ILE A 154 -0.17 -15.56 -11.57
C ILE A 154 -0.96 -16.26 -12.68
N ARG A 155 -1.99 -17.03 -12.33
CA ARG A 155 -2.84 -17.70 -13.34
C ARG A 155 -3.51 -16.71 -14.28
N MET A 156 -3.97 -15.57 -13.73
CA MET A 156 -4.60 -14.53 -14.53
C MET A 156 -3.60 -13.82 -15.43
N ALA A 157 -2.40 -13.52 -14.92
CA ALA A 157 -1.33 -12.94 -15.72
C ALA A 157 -0.96 -13.86 -16.90
N LEU A 158 -0.79 -15.16 -16.64
CA LEU A 158 -0.49 -16.16 -17.68
C LEU A 158 -1.63 -16.31 -18.71
N LYS A 159 -2.88 -16.21 -18.26
CA LYS A 159 -4.04 -16.27 -19.15
C LYS A 159 -4.10 -15.03 -20.05
N ALA A 160 -3.97 -13.84 -19.47
CA ALA A 160 -3.96 -12.58 -20.19
C ALA A 160 -2.82 -12.53 -21.23
N GLY A 161 -1.62 -12.97 -20.86
CA GLY A 161 -0.48 -13.06 -21.78
C GLY A 161 -0.72 -14.01 -22.97
N LYS A 162 -1.52 -15.08 -22.80
CA LYS A 162 -1.90 -15.99 -23.89
C LYS A 162 -2.99 -15.41 -24.79
N GLU A 163 -3.96 -14.68 -24.23
CA GLU A 163 -5.09 -14.08 -24.96
C GLU A 163 -4.70 -12.75 -25.63
N GLY A 164 -3.74 -12.01 -25.10
CA GLY A 164 -3.22 -10.74 -25.63
C GLY A 164 -2.38 -10.87 -26.91
N GLY A 165 -2.14 -12.10 -27.39
CA GLY A 165 -1.46 -12.38 -28.65
C GLY A 165 -2.37 -12.36 -29.88
N GLN A 166 -3.60 -11.83 -29.82
CA GLN A 166 -4.43 -11.59 -31.01
C GLN A 166 -4.11 -10.21 -31.62
N PRO A 167 -3.88 -10.11 -32.93
CA PRO A 167 -3.35 -8.89 -33.54
C PRO A 167 -4.37 -7.75 -33.50
N GLN A 168 -4.12 -6.76 -32.63
CA GLN A 168 -4.55 -5.39 -32.87
C GLN A 168 -3.65 -4.83 -33.98
N SER A 169 -4.22 -3.96 -34.80
CA SER A 169 -3.56 -3.47 -36.02
C SER A 169 -2.06 -3.17 -35.81
N GLU A 170 -1.21 -3.66 -36.74
CA GLU A 170 0.27 -3.58 -36.70
C GLU A 170 0.83 -2.18 -36.38
N GLU A 171 0.11 -1.11 -36.71
CA GLU A 171 0.50 0.29 -36.45
C GLU A 171 0.38 0.67 -34.95
N ILE A 172 -0.60 0.11 -34.19
CA ILE A 172 -0.78 0.35 -32.76
C ILE A 172 0.25 -0.46 -31.98
N GLU A 173 0.52 -1.71 -32.36
CA GLU A 173 1.58 -2.53 -31.77
C GLU A 173 2.98 -1.93 -31.97
N ALA A 174 3.28 -1.35 -33.14
CA ALA A 174 4.56 -0.70 -33.43
C ALA A 174 4.76 0.58 -32.56
N ALA A 175 3.71 1.37 -32.37
CA ALA A 175 3.76 2.58 -31.54
C ALA A 175 3.86 2.25 -30.01
N GLU A 176 3.27 1.16 -29.58
CA GLU A 176 3.37 0.68 -28.19
C GLU A 176 4.70 -0.04 -27.93
N ALA A 177 5.21 -0.81 -28.88
CA ALA A 177 6.52 -1.49 -28.80
C ALA A 177 7.69 -0.50 -28.67
N GLN A 178 7.61 0.70 -29.26
CA GLN A 178 8.63 1.75 -29.11
C GLN A 178 8.75 2.29 -27.67
N LYS A 179 7.73 2.10 -26.80
CA LYS A 179 7.73 2.57 -25.41
C LYS A 179 8.06 1.50 -24.39
N VAL A 180 8.27 0.25 -24.79
CA VAL A 180 8.58 -0.86 -23.90
C VAL A 180 10.08 -0.99 -23.70
N MET A 181 10.54 -0.86 -22.46
CA MET A 181 11.96 -1.06 -22.11
C MET A 181 12.38 -2.53 -22.24
N SER A 182 13.71 -2.75 -22.44
CA SER A 182 14.27 -4.09 -22.37
C SER A 182 14.06 -4.71 -20.98
N MET A 183 13.94 -6.02 -20.90
CA MET A 183 13.69 -6.72 -19.63
C MET A 183 14.73 -6.42 -18.53
N PRO A 184 16.05 -6.43 -18.83
CA PRO A 184 17.06 -6.05 -17.83
C PRO A 184 16.89 -4.64 -17.31
N LYS A 185 16.52 -3.68 -18.19
CA LYS A 185 16.26 -2.29 -17.82
C LYS A 185 15.02 -2.18 -16.95
N SER A 186 13.93 -2.89 -17.28
CA SER A 186 12.71 -2.90 -16.47
C SER A 186 12.97 -3.47 -15.08
N LEU A 187 13.73 -4.56 -14.96
CA LEU A 187 14.13 -5.13 -13.67
C LEU A 187 15.04 -4.19 -12.87
N LEU A 188 15.99 -3.53 -13.53
CA LEU A 188 16.83 -2.53 -12.88
C LEU A 188 15.96 -1.37 -12.35
N PHE A 189 14.97 -0.91 -13.12
CA PHE A 189 14.05 0.14 -12.71
C PHE A 189 13.17 -0.28 -11.53
N LEU A 190 12.75 -1.54 -11.46
CA LEU A 190 12.05 -2.06 -10.28
C LEU A 190 12.95 -1.99 -9.04
N VAL A 191 14.18 -2.51 -9.11
CA VAL A 191 15.09 -2.58 -7.96
C VAL A 191 15.50 -1.19 -7.51
N VAL A 192 15.95 -0.33 -8.44
CA VAL A 192 16.36 1.05 -8.13
C VAL A 192 15.18 1.88 -7.64
N GLY A 193 14.01 1.69 -8.26
CA GLY A 193 12.78 2.37 -7.87
C GLY A 193 12.35 2.02 -6.44
N VAL A 194 12.28 0.72 -6.11
CA VAL A 194 11.97 0.27 -4.73
C VAL A 194 13.00 0.79 -3.74
N ALA A 195 14.30 0.70 -4.04
CA ALA A 195 15.33 1.24 -3.17
C ALA A 195 15.15 2.75 -2.93
N GLY A 196 14.87 3.52 -4.00
CA GLY A 196 14.58 4.96 -3.90
C GLY A 196 13.34 5.27 -3.06
N ILE A 197 12.28 4.47 -3.22
CA ILE A 197 11.03 4.59 -2.45
C ILE A 197 11.29 4.34 -0.95
N VAL A 198 11.93 3.22 -0.61
CA VAL A 198 12.17 2.82 0.78
C VAL A 198 13.13 3.80 1.46
N ILE A 199 14.29 4.07 0.85
CA ILE A 199 15.27 4.99 1.43
C ILE A 199 14.70 6.41 1.52
N GLY A 200 14.00 6.87 0.47
CA GLY A 200 13.37 8.18 0.44
C GLY A 200 12.28 8.31 1.50
N GLY A 201 11.45 7.28 1.70
CA GLY A 201 10.44 7.21 2.75
C GLY A 201 11.04 7.30 4.15
N ASP A 202 12.06 6.49 4.45
CA ASP A 202 12.76 6.51 5.73
C ASP A 202 13.36 7.90 6.03
N VAL A 203 14.04 8.50 5.04
CA VAL A 203 14.62 9.84 5.19
C VAL A 203 13.55 10.90 5.45
N VAL A 204 12.38 10.83 4.79
CA VAL A 204 11.25 11.73 5.03
C VAL A 204 10.73 11.58 6.45
N VAL A 205 10.49 10.33 6.91
CA VAL A 205 9.96 10.04 8.25
C VAL A 205 10.92 10.51 9.34
N ASP A 206 12.20 10.16 9.24
CA ASP A 206 13.21 10.53 10.22
C ASP A 206 13.38 12.07 10.30
N SER A 207 13.40 12.73 9.14
CA SER A 207 13.55 14.19 9.07
C SER A 207 12.32 14.92 9.63
N ALA A 208 11.13 14.49 9.24
CA ALA A 208 9.88 15.07 9.74
C ALA A 208 9.73 14.86 11.26
N SER A 209 10.11 13.66 11.75
CA SER A 209 10.11 13.34 13.18
C SER A 209 11.09 14.24 13.97
N ASN A 210 12.32 14.43 13.47
CA ASN A 210 13.31 15.32 14.08
C ASN A 210 12.79 16.76 14.15
N ILE A 211 12.22 17.27 13.05
CA ILE A 211 11.63 18.62 13.01
C ILE A 211 10.50 18.74 14.02
N ALA A 212 9.56 17.76 14.04
CA ALA A 212 8.42 17.78 14.93
C ALA A 212 8.80 17.77 16.42
N LEU A 213 9.79 16.94 16.79
CA LEU A 213 10.32 16.91 18.16
C LEU A 213 10.96 18.24 18.55
N LYS A 214 11.68 18.90 17.63
CA LYS A 214 12.33 20.21 17.89
C LYS A 214 11.36 21.38 18.01
N ILE A 215 10.18 21.29 17.38
CA ILE A 215 9.12 22.30 17.59
C ILE A 215 8.23 22.00 18.79
N GLY A 216 8.58 20.96 19.59
CA GLY A 216 7.92 20.66 20.87
C GLY A 216 6.84 19.61 20.83
N MET A 217 6.68 18.86 19.74
CA MET A 217 5.78 17.70 19.71
C MET A 217 6.31 16.57 20.62
N SER A 218 5.43 15.90 21.35
CA SER A 218 5.82 14.74 22.17
C SER A 218 6.21 13.53 21.27
N GLN A 219 7.09 12.68 21.77
CA GLN A 219 7.48 11.45 21.07
C GLN A 219 6.28 10.56 20.75
N THR A 220 5.29 10.49 21.66
CA THR A 220 4.05 9.74 21.44
C THR A 220 3.27 10.31 20.26
N LEU A 221 3.11 11.64 20.18
CA LEU A 221 2.37 12.28 19.09
C LEU A 221 3.09 12.10 17.75
N VAL A 222 4.42 12.21 17.72
CA VAL A 222 5.24 11.95 16.52
C VAL A 222 5.06 10.49 16.05
N GLY A 223 5.11 9.54 16.98
CA GLY A 223 4.90 8.11 16.67
C GLY A 223 3.49 7.81 16.12
N LEU A 224 2.46 8.39 16.75
CA LEU A 224 1.06 8.18 16.34
C LEU A 224 0.70 8.84 15.00
N THR A 225 1.42 9.89 14.61
CA THR A 225 1.12 10.65 13.38
C THR A 225 2.16 10.45 12.30
N ILE A 226 3.35 11.02 12.47
CA ILE A 226 4.38 11.08 11.41
C ILE A 226 4.90 9.69 11.07
N VAL A 227 5.25 8.88 12.08
CA VAL A 227 5.79 7.54 11.83
C VAL A 227 4.70 6.61 11.29
N SER A 228 3.48 6.67 11.85
CA SER A 228 2.37 5.82 11.40
C SER A 228 1.92 6.12 9.96
N ILE A 229 1.88 7.39 9.56
CA ILE A 229 1.59 7.78 8.17
C ILE A 229 2.79 7.50 7.27
N GLY A 230 3.98 7.61 7.82
CA GLY A 230 5.23 7.55 7.08
C GLY A 230 5.50 6.22 6.39
N THR A 231 5.14 5.11 7.02
CA THR A 231 5.30 3.78 6.40
C THR A 231 4.43 3.62 5.15
N SER A 232 3.28 4.31 5.08
CA SER A 232 2.37 4.28 3.93
C SER A 232 2.59 5.42 2.92
N LEU A 233 3.63 6.26 3.11
CA LEU A 233 4.03 7.26 2.10
C LEU A 233 4.49 6.63 0.78
N PRO A 234 5.21 5.50 0.76
CA PRO A 234 5.51 4.77 -0.46
C PRO A 234 4.28 4.46 -1.31
N GLU A 235 3.23 3.92 -0.69
CA GLU A 235 1.97 3.62 -1.35
C GLU A 235 1.31 4.86 -1.93
N LEU A 236 1.22 5.94 -1.13
CA LEU A 236 0.62 7.20 -1.57
C LEU A 236 1.37 7.78 -2.76
N VAL A 237 2.68 7.96 -2.63
CA VAL A 237 3.48 8.61 -3.68
C VAL A 237 3.52 7.76 -4.95
N THR A 238 3.68 6.44 -4.83
CA THR A 238 3.69 5.53 -5.99
C THR A 238 2.34 5.53 -6.70
N SER A 239 1.22 5.46 -5.96
CA SER A 239 -0.11 5.50 -6.56
C SER A 239 -0.44 6.84 -7.21
N VAL A 240 -0.03 7.96 -6.59
CA VAL A 240 -0.16 9.31 -7.18
C VAL A 240 0.66 9.44 -8.46
N VAL A 241 1.89 8.96 -8.47
CA VAL A 241 2.74 8.94 -9.67
C VAL A 241 2.13 8.07 -10.78
N ALA A 242 1.62 6.88 -10.44
CA ALA A 242 0.93 6.01 -11.38
C ALA A 242 -0.32 6.69 -11.98
N ALA A 243 -1.16 7.30 -11.13
CA ALA A 243 -2.34 8.03 -11.59
C ALA A 243 -1.98 9.21 -12.51
N ARG A 244 -0.89 9.95 -12.23
CA ARG A 244 -0.37 11.03 -13.10
C ARG A 244 0.15 10.51 -14.45
N LYS A 245 0.62 9.28 -14.51
CA LYS A 245 1.06 8.60 -15.75
C LYS A 245 -0.10 7.92 -16.49
N ASN A 246 -1.34 8.16 -16.10
CA ASN A 246 -2.54 7.50 -16.61
C ASN A 246 -2.59 5.97 -16.33
N GLU A 247 -1.77 5.48 -15.40
CA GLU A 247 -1.79 4.09 -14.93
C GLU A 247 -2.71 3.96 -13.70
N VAL A 248 -3.96 4.43 -13.84
CA VAL A 248 -4.94 4.50 -12.73
C VAL A 248 -5.27 3.12 -12.17
N ASP A 249 -5.36 2.11 -13.03
CA ASP A 249 -5.56 0.71 -12.63
C ASP A 249 -4.42 0.21 -11.73
N MET A 250 -3.17 0.58 -12.06
CA MET A 250 -2.00 0.23 -11.23
C MET A 250 -2.08 0.91 -9.86
N ALA A 251 -2.50 2.19 -9.81
CA ALA A 251 -2.67 2.92 -8.56
C ALA A 251 -3.73 2.28 -7.65
N LEU A 252 -4.88 1.91 -8.22
CA LEU A 252 -5.94 1.21 -7.48
C LEU A 252 -5.48 -0.18 -7.04
N GLY A 253 -4.80 -0.91 -7.92
CA GLY A 253 -4.22 -2.21 -7.61
C GLY A 253 -3.20 -2.14 -6.48
N ASN A 254 -2.34 -1.10 -6.46
CA ASN A 254 -1.39 -0.87 -5.38
C ASN A 254 -2.13 -0.73 -4.03
N ALA A 255 -3.11 0.16 -3.90
CA ALA A 255 -3.82 0.38 -2.65
C ALA A 255 -4.57 -0.87 -2.15
N ILE A 256 -5.31 -1.58 -3.02
CA ILE A 256 -6.04 -2.81 -2.65
C ILE A 256 -5.06 -3.95 -2.38
N GLY A 257 -4.02 -4.09 -3.20
CA GLY A 257 -3.02 -5.14 -3.08
C GLY A 257 -2.19 -5.01 -1.79
N SER A 258 -1.78 -3.78 -1.43
CA SER A 258 -1.10 -3.51 -0.17
C SER A 258 -1.96 -3.88 1.03
N ASN A 259 -3.29 -3.65 0.99
CA ASN A 259 -4.18 -4.06 2.07
C ASN A 259 -4.24 -5.58 2.22
N ILE A 260 -4.34 -6.31 1.11
CA ILE A 260 -4.33 -7.78 1.11
C ILE A 260 -2.96 -8.30 1.59
N PHE A 261 -1.87 -7.73 1.09
CA PHE A 261 -0.51 -8.08 1.46
C PHE A 261 -0.24 -7.84 2.94
N ASN A 262 -0.63 -6.68 3.45
CA ASN A 262 -0.43 -6.30 4.84
C ASN A 262 -1.16 -7.24 5.81
N ILE A 263 -2.41 -7.60 5.53
CA ILE A 263 -3.15 -8.53 6.40
C ILE A 263 -2.62 -9.95 6.23
N LEU A 264 -2.58 -10.47 5.01
CA LEU A 264 -2.35 -11.89 4.80
C LEU A 264 -0.86 -12.28 4.86
N PHE A 265 0.04 -11.42 4.39
CA PHE A 265 1.47 -11.71 4.40
C PHE A 265 2.16 -11.12 5.62
N VAL A 266 2.02 -9.80 5.86
CA VAL A 266 2.78 -9.13 6.93
C VAL A 266 2.35 -9.64 8.31
N LEU A 267 1.03 -9.65 8.63
CA LEU A 267 0.57 -10.23 9.90
C LEU A 267 0.72 -11.75 9.94
N GLY A 268 0.58 -12.43 8.80
CA GLY A 268 0.85 -13.86 8.68
C GLY A 268 2.29 -14.18 9.08
N LEU A 269 3.26 -13.47 8.52
CA LEU A 269 4.68 -13.66 8.83
C LEU A 269 5.01 -13.28 10.28
N ALA A 270 4.58 -12.10 10.72
CA ALA A 270 4.82 -11.61 12.07
C ALA A 270 4.23 -12.55 13.15
N GLY A 271 3.01 -13.05 12.95
CA GLY A 271 2.35 -13.92 13.92
C GLY A 271 2.87 -15.35 13.95
N VAL A 272 3.45 -15.86 12.86
CA VAL A 272 4.21 -17.13 12.88
C VAL A 272 5.48 -16.98 13.71
N ILE A 273 6.18 -15.84 13.60
CA ILE A 273 7.37 -15.54 14.41
C ILE A 273 6.96 -15.44 15.89
N SER A 274 5.99 -14.58 16.20
CA SER A 274 5.56 -14.33 17.56
C SER A 274 4.05 -14.07 17.63
N PRO A 275 3.28 -14.91 18.36
CA PRO A 275 1.84 -14.70 18.53
C PRO A 275 1.53 -13.31 19.10
N MET A 276 0.50 -12.65 18.58
CA MET A 276 0.15 -11.27 18.88
C MET A 276 -1.11 -11.20 19.75
N PRO A 277 -1.08 -10.47 20.88
CA PRO A 277 -2.30 -10.16 21.63
C PRO A 277 -3.21 -9.27 20.74
N PHE A 278 -4.51 -9.53 20.83
CA PHE A 278 -5.53 -8.78 20.09
C PHE A 278 -6.31 -7.93 21.10
N LEU A 279 -6.30 -6.63 20.91
CA LEU A 279 -6.94 -5.70 21.83
C LEU A 279 -8.35 -5.33 21.34
N MET A 280 -9.20 -4.82 22.24
CA MET A 280 -10.53 -4.33 21.86
C MET A 280 -10.42 -3.18 20.84
N GLU A 281 -9.40 -2.35 20.96
CA GLU A 281 -9.09 -1.28 20.04
C GLU A 281 -8.84 -1.81 18.61
N ASN A 282 -8.15 -2.95 18.49
CA ASN A 282 -7.93 -3.57 17.18
C ASN A 282 -9.24 -4.05 16.55
N ILE A 283 -10.17 -4.60 17.36
CA ILE A 283 -11.50 -4.99 16.87
C ILE A 283 -12.24 -3.78 16.30
N ILE A 284 -12.25 -2.66 17.03
CA ILE A 284 -12.93 -1.43 16.59
C ILE A 284 -12.30 -0.90 15.31
N ASP A 285 -10.97 -0.82 15.24
CA ASP A 285 -10.26 -0.29 14.08
C ASP A 285 -10.47 -1.19 12.85
N ILE A 286 -10.51 -2.52 13.01
CA ILE A 286 -10.80 -3.45 11.90
C ILE A 286 -12.26 -3.34 11.47
N MET A 287 -13.21 -3.15 12.38
CA MET A 287 -14.60 -2.90 12.01
C MET A 287 -14.73 -1.61 11.22
N ILE A 288 -14.03 -0.54 11.62
CA ILE A 288 -13.94 0.71 10.87
C ILE A 288 -13.36 0.45 9.48
N LEU A 289 -12.24 -0.27 9.37
CA LEU A 289 -11.63 -0.66 8.09
C LEU A 289 -12.63 -1.37 7.17
N ILE A 290 -13.39 -2.34 7.70
CA ILE A 290 -14.40 -3.08 6.94
C ILE A 290 -15.50 -2.15 6.45
N VAL A 291 -16.06 -1.30 7.32
CA VAL A 291 -17.13 -0.35 6.97
C VAL A 291 -16.63 0.62 5.89
N LEU A 292 -15.43 1.18 6.05
CA LEU A 292 -14.85 2.09 5.08
C LEU A 292 -14.55 1.39 3.74
N SER A 293 -14.06 0.16 3.77
CA SER A 293 -13.82 -0.64 2.56
C SER A 293 -15.12 -0.94 1.80
N LEU A 294 -16.20 -1.26 2.53
CA LEU A 294 -17.53 -1.46 1.95
C LEU A 294 -18.10 -0.16 1.36
N LEU A 295 -17.87 0.97 2.01
CA LEU A 295 -18.27 2.28 1.50
C LEU A 295 -17.60 2.60 0.16
N ILE A 296 -16.27 2.41 0.06
CA ILE A 296 -15.53 2.67 -1.18
C ILE A 296 -15.96 1.70 -2.26
N TRP A 297 -16.13 0.43 -1.92
CA TRP A 297 -16.66 -0.56 -2.85
C TRP A 297 -18.05 -0.17 -3.36
N GLY A 298 -18.93 0.35 -2.49
CA GLY A 298 -20.21 0.93 -2.87
C GLY A 298 -20.07 2.11 -3.83
N PHE A 299 -19.17 3.06 -3.57
CA PHE A 299 -18.87 4.17 -4.48
C PHE A 299 -18.44 3.66 -5.86
N ALA A 300 -17.48 2.73 -5.87
CA ALA A 300 -16.97 2.14 -7.09
C ALA A 300 -18.07 1.38 -7.87
N TRP A 301 -19.01 0.73 -7.17
CA TRP A 301 -20.09 -0.05 -7.79
C TRP A 301 -21.10 0.80 -8.54
N THR A 302 -21.43 1.99 -8.03
CA THR A 302 -22.52 2.83 -8.58
C THR A 302 -22.26 3.32 -10.00
N LYS A 303 -21.02 3.63 -10.36
CA LYS A 303 -20.67 4.25 -11.65
C LYS A 303 -19.44 3.61 -12.33
N GLU A 304 -19.01 2.46 -11.84
CA GLU A 304 -17.74 1.82 -12.25
C GLU A 304 -16.55 2.81 -12.19
N LYS A 305 -16.63 3.78 -11.27
CA LYS A 305 -15.59 4.79 -11.02
C LYS A 305 -15.74 5.41 -9.63
N ILE A 306 -14.62 5.86 -9.07
CA ILE A 306 -14.59 6.72 -7.89
C ILE A 306 -14.37 8.16 -8.37
N SER A 307 -15.32 9.04 -8.06
CA SER A 307 -15.30 10.44 -8.49
C SER A 307 -14.48 11.32 -7.54
N ARG A 308 -14.14 12.54 -7.99
CA ARG A 308 -13.46 13.54 -7.16
C ARG A 308 -14.21 13.87 -5.86
N LYS A 309 -15.56 13.95 -5.91
CA LYS A 309 -16.38 14.23 -4.74
C LYS A 309 -16.27 13.11 -3.71
N GLU A 310 -16.34 11.87 -4.16
CA GLU A 310 -16.15 10.69 -3.30
C GLU A 310 -14.72 10.65 -2.72
N GLY A 311 -13.70 11.01 -3.49
CA GLY A 311 -12.34 11.17 -3.00
C GLY A 311 -12.23 12.20 -1.87
N ILE A 312 -12.90 13.36 -1.97
CA ILE A 312 -12.95 14.36 -0.90
C ILE A 312 -13.63 13.78 0.35
N VAL A 313 -14.76 13.07 0.19
CA VAL A 313 -15.46 12.41 1.31
C VAL A 313 -14.55 11.41 2.00
N MET A 314 -13.78 10.63 1.25
CA MET A 314 -12.82 9.67 1.80
C MET A 314 -11.74 10.36 2.65
N LEU A 315 -11.16 11.47 2.19
CA LEU A 315 -10.18 12.23 2.96
C LEU A 315 -10.79 12.84 4.25
N VAL A 316 -12.01 13.36 4.17
CA VAL A 316 -12.71 13.88 5.35
C VAL A 316 -12.95 12.78 6.37
N LEU A 317 -13.41 11.60 5.94
CA LEU A 317 -13.61 10.43 6.82
C LEU A 317 -12.29 9.97 7.47
N TYR A 318 -11.19 10.03 6.72
CA TYR A 318 -9.87 9.73 7.31
C TYR A 318 -9.48 10.73 8.40
N VAL A 319 -9.70 12.03 8.19
CA VAL A 319 -9.45 13.06 9.22
C VAL A 319 -10.31 12.80 10.46
N VAL A 320 -11.58 12.45 10.30
CA VAL A 320 -12.48 12.08 11.41
C VAL A 320 -11.92 10.86 12.16
N TYR A 321 -11.44 9.84 11.44
CA TYR A 321 -10.82 8.67 12.03
C TYR A 321 -9.55 9.02 12.83
N VAL A 322 -8.69 9.89 12.30
CA VAL A 322 -7.47 10.35 13.01
C VAL A 322 -7.85 11.10 14.29
N ILE A 323 -8.84 12.00 14.23
CA ILE A 323 -9.35 12.71 15.42
C ILE A 323 -9.85 11.70 16.46
N TYR A 324 -10.64 10.70 16.04
CA TYR A 324 -11.12 9.63 16.93
C TYR A 324 -9.96 8.91 17.62
N ILE A 325 -8.89 8.51 16.88
CA ILE A 325 -7.72 7.86 17.49
C ILE A 325 -7.00 8.77 18.48
N CYS A 326 -6.86 10.07 18.16
CA CYS A 326 -6.18 11.02 19.05
C CYS A 326 -6.98 11.31 20.34
N MET A 327 -8.28 11.06 20.36
CA MET A 327 -9.15 11.27 21.52
C MET A 327 -9.35 10.00 22.36
N ARG A 328 -8.99 8.85 21.84
CA ARG A 328 -9.06 7.54 22.52
C ARG A 328 -7.85 7.31 23.41
#